data_f03eb75a8bf1dcb63acb83fc46c3878e
#
_entry.id   f03eb75a8bf1dcb63acb83fc46c3878e
#
_cell.length_a   1.000
_cell.length_b   1.000
_cell.length_c   1.000
_cell.angle_alpha   90.00
_cell.angle_beta   90.00
_cell.angle_gamma   90.00
#
_symmetry.space_group_name_H-M   'P 1'
#
loop_
_entity.id
_entity.type
_entity.pdbx_description
1 polymer ?
#
loop_
_entity_poly.entity_id
_entity_poly.type
_entity_poly.pdbx_seq_one_letter_code
_entity_poly.pdbx_strand_id
1 'polypeptide(L)'
;MDGLIERLGRRDERALARAISLVETGSERGEELLREVRARTGRARIIGITGAPGSGKSTLTDRLIAAARERGARVGVVAVDPTSPFSGGAILGDRIRMTRWHDDPDVFIRSMATRGHLGGLAAATLQVLAVLDAAGFDTLLVETVGVGQSEVDIVGVADTTVLVLTPNAGDAVQTFKAGIMEIADIFCVNKFDLPGGDRLKREIRAALQLGAFPEGSWVPPVLEAIASRGEGAAQVLEQAEAHRAHLAGTGRLDELRRRRVRFEILAIIGEQLRRALGTREDEAVEAVMAGLTTPREVVRRLLAEEPQQRGALRGSE
;
A
#
# COMPACT_ATOMS: atom_id res chain seq x y z
N MET A 1 0.99 27.17 -6.13
CA MET A 1 1.58 25.85 -5.92
C MET A 1 2.94 25.95 -5.23
N ASP A 2 3.84 26.82 -5.68
CA ASP A 2 5.21 26.97 -5.14
C ASP A 2 5.33 27.07 -3.62
N GLY A 3 4.49 27.86 -2.97
CA GLY A 3 4.49 27.97 -1.50
C GLY A 3 4.08 26.68 -0.75
N LEU A 4 3.30 25.76 -1.37
CA LEU A 4 2.91 24.50 -0.75
C LEU A 4 4.09 23.51 -0.76
N ILE A 5 4.79 23.42 -1.88
CA ILE A 5 5.93 22.51 -2.04
C ILE A 5 7.11 22.93 -1.17
N GLU A 6 7.37 24.25 -1.10
CA GLU A 6 8.39 24.78 -0.21
C GLU A 6 8.09 24.46 1.27
N ARG A 7 6.83 24.58 1.68
CA ARG A 7 6.38 24.24 3.03
C ARG A 7 6.44 22.74 3.31
N LEU A 8 6.17 21.87 2.32
CA LEU A 8 6.40 20.42 2.44
C LEU A 8 7.88 20.12 2.77
N GLY A 9 8.80 20.76 2.07
CA GLY A 9 10.23 20.63 2.35
C GLY A 9 10.66 21.17 3.72
N ARG A 10 9.89 22.11 4.30
CA ARG A 10 10.09 22.66 5.64
C ARG A 10 9.39 21.89 6.77
N ARG A 11 8.85 20.71 6.48
CA ARG A 11 8.17 19.84 7.45
C ARG A 11 6.87 20.44 8.04
N ASP A 12 6.17 21.27 7.27
CA ASP A 12 4.91 21.87 7.69
C ASP A 12 3.79 20.83 7.60
N GLU A 13 3.31 20.40 8.77
CA GLU A 13 2.26 19.36 8.89
C GLU A 13 0.94 19.79 8.22
N ARG A 14 0.57 21.07 8.32
CA ARG A 14 -0.65 21.59 7.65
C ARG A 14 -0.49 21.57 6.13
N ALA A 15 0.71 21.87 5.63
CA ALA A 15 1.01 21.77 4.21
C ALA A 15 0.94 20.31 3.74
N LEU A 16 1.46 19.37 4.54
CA LEU A 16 1.41 17.94 4.27
C LEU A 16 -0.04 17.43 4.22
N ALA A 17 -0.84 17.74 5.25
CA ALA A 17 -2.26 17.35 5.29
C ALA A 17 -3.04 17.92 4.10
N ARG A 18 -2.78 19.17 3.72
CA ARG A 18 -3.40 19.80 2.55
C ARG A 18 -2.97 19.14 1.23
N ALA A 19 -1.69 18.85 1.07
CA ALA A 19 -1.16 18.16 -0.11
C ALA A 19 -1.80 16.78 -0.28
N ILE A 20 -1.89 16.01 0.80
CA ILE A 20 -2.54 14.69 0.81
C ILE A 20 -4.02 14.82 0.42
N SER A 21 -4.77 15.77 1.00
CA SER A 21 -6.17 15.99 0.64
C SER A 21 -6.36 16.35 -0.84
N LEU A 22 -5.45 17.14 -1.43
CA LEU A 22 -5.50 17.49 -2.84
C LEU A 22 -5.32 16.28 -3.75
N VAL A 23 -4.38 15.40 -3.44
CA VAL A 23 -4.14 14.20 -4.26
C VAL A 23 -5.23 13.14 -4.08
N GLU A 24 -5.78 12.99 -2.86
CA GLU A 24 -6.91 12.09 -2.59
C GLU A 24 -8.19 12.45 -3.35
N THR A 25 -8.40 13.74 -3.65
CA THR A 25 -9.59 14.19 -4.40
C THR A 25 -9.44 14.03 -5.90
N GLY A 26 -8.23 13.78 -6.42
CA GLY A 26 -7.96 13.71 -7.86
C GLY A 26 -8.24 15.04 -8.58
N SER A 27 -8.09 16.18 -7.89
CA SER A 27 -8.32 17.51 -8.45
C SER A 27 -7.19 17.92 -9.38
N GLU A 28 -7.46 18.85 -10.31
CA GLU A 28 -6.43 19.41 -11.20
C GLU A 28 -5.22 19.95 -10.41
N ARG A 29 -5.48 20.62 -9.26
CA ARG A 29 -4.42 21.06 -8.36
C ARG A 29 -3.64 19.92 -7.73
N GLY A 30 -4.30 18.78 -7.48
CA GLY A 30 -3.63 17.55 -7.03
C GLY A 30 -2.72 16.98 -8.11
N GLU A 31 -3.15 17.00 -9.36
CA GLU A 31 -2.33 16.55 -10.50
C GLU A 31 -1.12 17.46 -10.74
N GLU A 32 -1.30 18.80 -10.64
CA GLU A 32 -0.19 19.76 -10.69
C GLU A 32 0.83 19.48 -9.57
N LEU A 33 0.35 19.29 -8.34
CA LEU A 33 1.19 18.95 -7.20
C LEU A 33 1.97 17.65 -7.45
N LEU A 34 1.30 16.58 -7.90
CA LEU A 34 1.94 15.30 -8.20
C LEU A 34 3.03 15.43 -9.26
N ARG A 35 2.84 16.24 -10.30
CA ARG A 35 3.85 16.48 -11.33
C ARG A 35 5.12 17.07 -10.72
N GLU A 36 4.98 18.03 -9.80
CA GLU A 36 6.13 18.68 -9.18
C GLU A 36 6.82 17.80 -8.11
N VAL A 37 6.04 17.07 -7.29
CA VAL A 37 6.63 16.22 -6.26
C VAL A 37 7.32 14.99 -6.83
N ARG A 38 6.88 14.47 -7.98
CA ARG A 38 7.47 13.28 -8.62
C ARG A 38 8.96 13.39 -8.87
N ALA A 39 9.46 14.57 -9.22
CA ALA A 39 10.89 14.81 -9.41
C ALA A 39 11.70 14.70 -8.10
N ARG A 40 11.03 14.68 -6.95
CA ARG A 40 11.64 14.62 -5.61
C ARG A 40 11.45 13.29 -4.92
N THR A 41 10.77 12.33 -5.55
CA THR A 41 10.50 10.99 -5.01
C THR A 41 11.63 10.00 -5.32
N GLY A 42 11.53 8.83 -4.71
CA GLY A 42 12.44 7.70 -4.93
C GLY A 42 13.53 7.55 -3.85
N ARG A 43 13.44 8.34 -2.77
CA ARG A 43 14.38 8.29 -1.64
C ARG A 43 13.85 7.40 -0.52
N ALA A 44 12.57 7.50 -0.20
CA ALA A 44 11.94 6.72 0.85
C ALA A 44 12.00 5.22 0.56
N ARG A 45 12.08 4.44 1.62
CA ARG A 45 11.84 2.98 1.61
C ARG A 45 10.37 2.72 1.83
N ILE A 46 9.74 1.95 0.97
CA ILE A 46 8.33 1.59 1.14
C ILE A 46 8.27 0.13 1.58
N ILE A 47 7.82 -0.09 2.81
CA ILE A 47 7.68 -1.41 3.42
C ILE A 47 6.20 -1.73 3.52
N GLY A 48 5.74 -2.75 2.82
CA GLY A 48 4.38 -3.27 2.90
C GLY A 48 4.26 -4.32 3.99
N ILE A 49 3.22 -4.22 4.80
CA ILE A 49 2.94 -5.14 5.91
C ILE A 49 1.59 -5.78 5.65
N THR A 50 1.60 -7.09 5.41
CA THR A 50 0.41 -7.87 5.08
C THR A 50 0.34 -9.15 5.90
N GLY A 51 -0.79 -9.85 5.85
CA GLY A 51 -1.07 -11.08 6.59
C GLY A 51 -2.48 -11.11 7.17
N ALA A 52 -2.91 -12.27 7.64
CA ALA A 52 -4.27 -12.52 8.13
C ALA A 52 -4.72 -11.53 9.22
N PRO A 53 -6.04 -11.28 9.36
CA PRO A 53 -6.57 -10.53 10.49
C PRO A 53 -6.11 -11.13 11.82
N GLY A 54 -5.78 -10.27 12.78
CA GLY A 54 -5.31 -10.73 14.09
C GLY A 54 -3.86 -11.26 14.13
N SER A 55 -3.12 -11.27 13.02
CA SER A 55 -1.69 -11.65 13.02
C SER A 55 -0.78 -10.68 13.77
N GLY A 56 -1.28 -9.49 14.10
CA GLY A 56 -0.55 -8.48 14.86
C GLY A 56 0.21 -7.48 13.99
N LYS A 57 -0.23 -7.28 12.75
CA LYS A 57 0.34 -6.29 11.81
C LYS A 57 0.45 -4.91 12.44
N SER A 58 -0.63 -4.35 12.96
CA SER A 58 -0.65 -2.99 13.54
C SER A 58 0.28 -2.87 14.76
N THR A 59 0.40 -3.94 15.57
CA THR A 59 1.37 -3.98 16.66
C THR A 59 2.81 -4.02 16.14
N LEU A 60 3.06 -4.80 15.10
CA LEU A 60 4.38 -4.83 14.45
C LEU A 60 4.70 -3.49 13.79
N THR A 61 3.74 -2.87 13.09
CA THR A 61 3.88 -1.53 12.48
C THR A 61 4.28 -0.51 13.53
N ASP A 62 3.60 -0.49 14.70
CA ASP A 62 3.93 0.39 15.81
C ASP A 62 5.38 0.19 16.32
N ARG A 63 5.86 -1.05 16.36
CA ARG A 63 7.23 -1.37 16.76
C ARG A 63 8.27 -1.04 15.66
N LEU A 64 7.89 -1.16 14.39
CA LEU A 64 8.72 -0.71 13.27
C LEU A 64 8.89 0.81 13.27
N ILE A 65 7.84 1.58 13.62
CA ILE A 65 7.96 3.03 13.82
C ILE A 65 9.00 3.29 14.91
N ALA A 66 8.89 2.64 16.08
CA ALA A 66 9.85 2.82 17.17
C ALA A 66 11.30 2.54 16.73
N ALA A 67 11.53 1.37 16.11
CA ALA A 67 12.84 0.97 15.65
C ALA A 67 13.43 1.94 14.58
N ALA A 68 12.60 2.48 13.70
CA ALA A 68 13.04 3.48 12.73
C ALA A 68 13.32 4.84 13.38
N ARG A 69 12.51 5.26 14.35
CA ARG A 69 12.70 6.50 15.11
C ARG A 69 13.97 6.48 15.97
N GLU A 70 14.30 5.33 16.58
CA GLU A 70 15.55 5.13 17.31
C GLU A 70 16.80 5.33 16.43
N ARG A 71 16.66 5.12 15.13
CA ARG A 71 17.70 5.40 14.12
C ARG A 71 17.63 6.83 13.55
N GLY A 72 16.77 7.68 14.08
CA GLY A 72 16.58 9.05 13.64
C GLY A 72 15.79 9.21 12.32
N ALA A 73 15.22 8.13 11.79
CA ALA A 73 14.47 8.16 10.53
C ALA A 73 13.10 8.82 10.71
N ARG A 74 12.62 9.55 9.69
CA ARG A 74 11.25 10.03 9.59
C ARG A 74 10.34 8.94 9.01
N VAL A 75 9.21 8.70 9.66
CA VAL A 75 8.33 7.58 9.34
C VAL A 75 6.95 8.05 8.92
N GLY A 76 6.55 7.71 7.69
CA GLY A 76 5.17 7.85 7.23
C GLY A 76 4.45 6.50 7.30
N VAL A 77 3.23 6.47 7.82
CA VAL A 77 2.38 5.28 7.86
C VAL A 77 1.11 5.53 7.07
N VAL A 78 0.81 4.63 6.15
CA VAL A 78 -0.45 4.57 5.43
C VAL A 78 -1.15 3.27 5.79
N ALA A 79 -2.15 3.36 6.66
CA ALA A 79 -3.01 2.23 7.01
C ALA A 79 -4.19 2.19 6.03
N VAL A 80 -4.30 1.09 5.29
CA VAL A 80 -5.36 0.91 4.30
C VAL A 80 -6.47 0.05 4.90
N ASP A 81 -7.55 0.71 5.30
CA ASP A 81 -8.71 0.08 5.95
C ASP A 81 -9.80 -0.26 4.93
N PRO A 82 -10.63 -1.30 5.17
CA PRO A 82 -11.82 -1.52 4.39
C PRO A 82 -12.74 -0.32 4.54
N THR A 83 -13.44 -0.01 3.45
CA THR A 83 -14.45 1.04 3.48
C THR A 83 -15.59 0.64 4.41
N SER A 84 -15.94 1.50 5.36
CA SER A 84 -17.14 1.33 6.17
C SER A 84 -18.39 1.37 5.28
N PRO A 85 -19.25 0.33 5.30
CA PRO A 85 -20.49 0.35 4.52
C PRO A 85 -21.48 1.43 5.00
N PHE A 86 -21.28 2.00 6.20
CA PHE A 86 -22.17 3.01 6.79
C PHE A 86 -21.69 4.44 6.56
N SER A 87 -20.39 4.71 6.58
CA SER A 87 -19.84 6.06 6.49
C SER A 87 -19.10 6.35 5.18
N GLY A 88 -18.80 5.34 4.38
CA GLY A 88 -17.98 5.46 3.17
C GLY A 88 -16.51 5.84 3.46
N GLY A 89 -16.13 5.97 4.74
CA GLY A 89 -14.78 6.30 5.19
C GLY A 89 -14.01 5.08 5.73
N ALA A 90 -12.74 5.27 6.08
CA ALA A 90 -11.93 4.25 6.73
C ALA A 90 -12.51 3.91 8.11
N ILE A 91 -12.48 2.63 8.49
CA ILE A 91 -12.84 2.19 9.83
C ILE A 91 -11.70 2.59 10.75
N LEU A 92 -11.90 3.58 11.62
CA LEU A 92 -10.88 4.26 12.44
C LEU A 92 -10.13 3.37 13.46
N GLY A 93 -10.23 2.04 13.37
CA GLY A 93 -9.67 1.10 14.35
C GLY A 93 -8.15 1.19 14.57
N ASP A 94 -7.38 1.48 13.51
CA ASP A 94 -5.92 1.47 13.59
C ASP A 94 -5.33 2.79 14.10
N ARG A 95 -6.02 3.91 13.89
CA ARG A 95 -5.60 5.22 14.39
C ARG A 95 -5.56 5.27 15.93
N ILE A 96 -6.45 4.53 16.60
CA ILE A 96 -6.51 4.44 18.07
C ILE A 96 -5.30 3.68 18.64
N ARG A 97 -4.71 2.78 17.87
CA ARG A 97 -3.58 1.94 18.33
C ARG A 97 -2.22 2.64 18.26
N MET A 98 -2.10 3.71 17.46
CA MET A 98 -0.84 4.43 17.23
C MET A 98 -0.85 5.86 17.83
N THR A 99 -1.73 6.11 18.80
CA THR A 99 -1.91 7.45 19.43
C THR A 99 -0.64 7.99 20.08
N ARG A 100 0.27 7.12 20.52
CA ARG A 100 1.54 7.54 21.14
C ARG A 100 2.47 8.33 20.20
N TRP A 101 2.25 8.25 18.88
CA TRP A 101 3.05 8.94 17.89
C TRP A 101 2.49 10.28 17.45
N HIS A 102 1.35 10.69 18.04
CA HIS A 102 0.64 11.91 17.64
C HIS A 102 1.48 13.17 17.85
N ASP A 103 2.31 13.17 18.89
CA ASP A 103 3.14 14.30 19.26
C ASP A 103 4.58 14.23 18.69
N ASP A 104 4.92 13.16 17.93
CA ASP A 104 6.23 13.04 17.28
C ASP A 104 6.19 13.72 15.90
N PRO A 105 6.89 14.87 15.71
CA PRO A 105 6.85 15.63 14.45
C PRO A 105 7.48 14.87 13.26
N ASP A 106 8.22 13.82 13.52
CA ASP A 106 8.85 12.99 12.51
C ASP A 106 8.07 11.69 12.22
N VAL A 107 6.86 11.57 12.77
CA VAL A 107 5.92 10.47 12.47
C VAL A 107 4.63 11.04 11.90
N PHE A 108 4.22 10.54 10.74
CA PHE A 108 2.95 10.90 10.13
C PHE A 108 2.12 9.64 9.86
N ILE A 109 0.86 9.64 10.31
CA ILE A 109 -0.04 8.48 10.18
C ILE A 109 -1.31 8.89 9.45
N ARG A 110 -1.64 8.17 8.37
CA ARG A 110 -2.85 8.37 7.59
C ARG A 110 -3.59 7.06 7.39
N SER A 111 -4.87 7.03 7.79
CA SER A 111 -5.78 5.95 7.41
C SER A 111 -6.47 6.29 6.10
N MET A 112 -6.47 5.35 5.17
CA MET A 112 -7.12 5.47 3.86
C MET A 112 -8.14 4.36 3.69
N ALA A 113 -9.30 4.70 3.13
CA ALA A 113 -10.33 3.72 2.81
C ALA A 113 -10.08 3.10 1.43
N THR A 114 -10.33 1.79 1.27
CA THR A 114 -10.27 1.10 -0.03
C THR A 114 -11.34 1.58 -1.02
N ARG A 115 -12.38 2.28 -0.56
CA ARG A 115 -13.52 2.84 -1.32
C ARG A 115 -14.19 1.83 -2.27
N GLY A 116 -14.26 0.55 -1.86
CA GLY A 116 -14.95 -0.48 -2.63
C GLY A 116 -14.28 -0.87 -3.95
N HIS A 117 -13.02 -0.51 -4.15
CA HIS A 117 -12.28 -0.87 -5.35
C HIS A 117 -11.97 -2.37 -5.38
N LEU A 118 -12.41 -3.05 -6.43
CA LEU A 118 -11.85 -4.33 -6.84
C LEU A 118 -10.38 -4.07 -7.22
N GLY A 119 -9.46 -4.35 -6.29
CA GLY A 119 -8.05 -4.02 -6.44
C GLY A 119 -7.48 -3.22 -5.27
N GLY A 120 -8.10 -3.29 -4.09
CA GLY A 120 -7.62 -3.03 -2.72
C GLY A 120 -6.85 -1.75 -2.41
N LEU A 121 -5.79 -1.43 -3.11
CA LEU A 121 -4.97 -0.25 -2.91
C LEU A 121 -5.30 0.78 -4.01
N ALA A 122 -6.02 1.84 -3.64
CA ALA A 122 -6.40 2.90 -4.56
C ALA A 122 -5.16 3.65 -5.10
N ALA A 123 -5.27 4.21 -6.32
CA ALA A 123 -4.27 5.10 -6.89
C ALA A 123 -3.89 6.22 -5.91
N ALA A 124 -4.85 6.72 -5.13
CA ALA A 124 -4.64 7.70 -4.09
C ALA A 124 -3.58 7.27 -3.04
N THR A 125 -3.48 5.97 -2.71
CA THR A 125 -2.44 5.47 -1.79
C THR A 125 -1.05 5.72 -2.36
N LEU A 126 -0.82 5.42 -3.64
CA LEU A 126 0.47 5.68 -4.31
C LEU A 126 0.79 7.16 -4.39
N GLN A 127 -0.22 7.99 -4.63
CA GLN A 127 -0.07 9.44 -4.67
C GLN A 127 0.27 10.03 -3.31
N VAL A 128 -0.34 9.52 -2.24
CA VAL A 128 -0.01 9.90 -0.85
C VAL A 128 1.42 9.49 -0.51
N LEU A 129 1.85 8.28 -0.88
CA LEU A 129 3.24 7.83 -0.69
C LEU A 129 4.23 8.73 -1.43
N ALA A 130 3.91 9.18 -2.65
CA ALA A 130 4.74 10.12 -3.40
C ALA A 130 4.86 11.48 -2.70
N VAL A 131 3.77 11.99 -2.11
CA VAL A 131 3.80 13.23 -1.33
C VAL A 131 4.65 13.09 -0.07
N LEU A 132 4.54 11.97 0.66
CA LEU A 132 5.33 11.68 1.85
C LEU A 132 6.83 11.55 1.52
N ASP A 133 7.18 10.83 0.44
CA ASP A 133 8.57 10.70 -0.03
C ASP A 133 9.15 12.08 -0.38
N ALA A 134 8.42 12.89 -1.15
CA ALA A 134 8.84 14.25 -1.52
C ALA A 134 8.94 15.20 -0.31
N ALA A 135 8.15 14.97 0.75
CA ALA A 135 8.24 15.69 2.02
C ALA A 135 9.43 15.25 2.89
N GLY A 136 10.22 14.27 2.42
CA GLY A 136 11.46 13.82 3.06
C GLY A 136 11.25 12.81 4.19
N PHE A 137 10.21 11.97 4.10
CA PHE A 137 10.12 10.78 4.96
C PHE A 137 11.07 9.69 4.46
N ASP A 138 11.81 9.07 5.39
CA ASP A 138 12.84 8.08 5.06
C ASP A 138 12.26 6.67 4.90
N THR A 139 11.24 6.36 5.70
CA THR A 139 10.58 5.07 5.76
C THR A 139 9.07 5.26 5.66
N LEU A 140 8.46 4.58 4.70
CA LEU A 140 7.01 4.56 4.50
C LEU A 140 6.50 3.16 4.77
N LEU A 141 5.64 3.02 5.77
CA LEU A 141 5.00 1.77 6.13
C LEU A 141 3.59 1.76 5.54
N VAL A 142 3.27 0.72 4.77
CA VAL A 142 1.93 0.52 4.21
C VAL A 142 1.34 -0.73 4.85
N GLU A 143 0.31 -0.56 5.67
CA GLU A 143 -0.36 -1.67 6.35
C GLU A 143 -1.68 -1.98 5.67
N THR A 144 -1.91 -3.26 5.34
CA THR A 144 -3.18 -3.75 4.81
C THR A 144 -4.04 -4.36 5.91
N VAL A 145 -5.36 -4.36 5.72
CA VAL A 145 -6.32 -4.88 6.72
C VAL A 145 -6.27 -6.40 6.89
N GLY A 146 -5.68 -7.10 5.93
CA GLY A 146 -5.57 -8.56 5.99
C GLY A 146 -6.81 -9.30 5.51
N VAL A 147 -7.60 -8.69 4.62
CA VAL A 147 -8.76 -9.33 3.99
C VAL A 147 -8.79 -9.02 2.49
N GLY A 148 -8.68 -10.08 1.67
CA GLY A 148 -8.95 -10.00 0.23
C GLY A 148 -7.79 -9.49 -0.63
N GLN A 149 -8.13 -8.84 -1.74
CA GLN A 149 -7.23 -8.45 -2.83
C GLN A 149 -6.09 -7.49 -2.40
N SER A 150 -6.32 -6.68 -1.35
CA SER A 150 -5.31 -5.75 -0.83
C SER A 150 -4.01 -6.42 -0.37
N GLU A 151 -4.09 -7.70 0.01
CA GLU A 151 -2.91 -8.50 0.39
C GLU A 151 -1.97 -8.76 -0.79
N VAL A 152 -2.52 -8.90 -2.00
CA VAL A 152 -1.75 -9.09 -3.23
C VAL A 152 -1.30 -7.76 -3.82
N ASP A 153 -2.16 -6.74 -3.74
CA ASP A 153 -1.88 -5.42 -4.31
C ASP A 153 -0.71 -4.70 -3.63
N ILE A 154 -0.39 -5.08 -2.38
CA ILE A 154 0.75 -4.51 -1.65
C ILE A 154 2.08 -4.67 -2.42
N VAL A 155 2.22 -5.76 -3.20
CA VAL A 155 3.40 -6.02 -4.05
C VAL A 155 3.55 -4.98 -5.17
N GLY A 156 2.43 -4.41 -5.62
CA GLY A 156 2.43 -3.31 -6.59
C GLY A 156 2.89 -1.97 -6.01
N VAL A 157 2.91 -1.86 -4.67
CA VAL A 157 3.13 -0.61 -3.95
C VAL A 157 4.48 -0.61 -3.21
N ALA A 158 4.80 -1.67 -2.48
CA ALA A 158 5.97 -1.73 -1.61
C ALA A 158 7.28 -2.00 -2.37
N ASP A 159 8.41 -1.57 -1.80
CA ASP A 159 9.75 -2.03 -2.20
C ASP A 159 10.05 -3.39 -1.57
N THR A 160 9.56 -3.60 -0.35
CA THR A 160 9.72 -4.82 0.43
C THR A 160 8.39 -5.20 1.06
N THR A 161 7.94 -6.43 0.86
CA THR A 161 6.71 -6.97 1.44
C THR A 161 7.03 -7.88 2.62
N VAL A 162 6.52 -7.52 3.80
CA VAL A 162 6.61 -8.32 5.03
C VAL A 162 5.30 -9.07 5.22
N LEU A 163 5.34 -10.39 5.13
CA LEU A 163 4.19 -11.26 5.42
C LEU A 163 4.22 -11.68 6.89
N VAL A 164 3.21 -11.24 7.64
CA VAL A 164 3.08 -11.51 9.08
C VAL A 164 2.20 -12.73 9.30
N LEU A 165 2.78 -13.77 9.85
CA LEU A 165 2.16 -15.05 10.15
C LEU A 165 2.15 -15.31 11.66
N THR A 166 1.22 -16.15 12.13
CA THR A 166 1.14 -16.55 13.56
C THR A 166 0.98 -18.06 13.71
N PRO A 167 1.49 -18.66 14.80
CA PRO A 167 1.51 -20.10 14.98
C PRO A 167 0.15 -20.77 14.98
N ASN A 168 -0.90 -20.07 15.45
CA ASN A 168 -2.23 -20.64 15.69
C ASN A 168 -3.24 -20.33 14.58
N ALA A 169 -2.85 -19.64 13.54
CA ALA A 169 -3.70 -19.45 12.39
C ALA A 169 -3.71 -20.79 11.63
N GLY A 170 -4.83 -21.53 11.67
CA GLY A 170 -5.09 -22.66 10.78
C GLY A 170 -4.93 -22.29 9.29
N ASP A 171 -4.73 -21.01 9.04
CA ASP A 171 -4.45 -20.34 7.79
C ASP A 171 -3.03 -20.54 7.23
N ALA A 172 -2.07 -21.03 8.01
CA ALA A 172 -0.72 -21.23 7.46
C ALA A 172 -0.78 -22.16 6.22
N VAL A 173 -1.52 -23.25 6.31
CA VAL A 173 -1.72 -24.18 5.18
C VAL A 173 -2.59 -23.55 4.08
N GLN A 174 -3.54 -22.68 4.43
CA GLN A 174 -4.34 -21.95 3.45
C GLN A 174 -3.53 -20.83 2.78
N THR A 175 -2.67 -20.14 3.53
CA THR A 175 -1.71 -19.14 3.04
C THR A 175 -0.73 -19.77 2.05
N PHE A 176 -0.24 -20.99 2.32
CA PHE A 176 0.57 -21.78 1.38
C PHE A 176 -0.18 -22.12 0.09
N LYS A 177 -1.48 -22.44 0.18
CA LYS A 177 -2.32 -22.80 -0.98
C LYS A 177 -2.76 -21.59 -1.81
N ALA A 178 -2.81 -20.38 -1.26
CA ALA A 178 -3.34 -19.18 -1.90
C ALA A 178 -2.30 -18.39 -2.71
N GLY A 179 -1.06 -18.87 -2.89
CA GLY A 179 0.00 -18.14 -3.59
C GLY A 179 0.54 -16.90 -2.83
N ILE A 180 0.07 -16.65 -1.60
CA ILE A 180 0.50 -15.51 -0.79
C ILE A 180 1.98 -15.62 -0.39
N MET A 181 2.53 -16.84 -0.41
CA MET A 181 3.96 -17.08 -0.17
C MET A 181 4.86 -16.44 -1.24
N GLU A 182 4.36 -16.31 -2.48
CA GLU A 182 5.12 -15.78 -3.61
C GLU A 182 5.30 -14.26 -3.57
N ILE A 183 4.49 -13.59 -2.73
CA ILE A 183 4.52 -12.14 -2.60
C ILE A 183 5.45 -11.64 -1.49
N ALA A 184 5.94 -12.52 -0.62
CA ALA A 184 6.73 -12.14 0.55
C ALA A 184 8.22 -12.01 0.23
N ASP A 185 8.76 -10.85 0.53
CA ASP A 185 10.21 -10.63 0.57
C ASP A 185 10.81 -10.95 1.94
N ILE A 186 9.98 -10.91 3.00
CA ILE A 186 10.34 -11.24 4.38
C ILE A 186 9.16 -11.97 5.01
N PHE A 187 9.40 -13.11 5.64
CA PHE A 187 8.45 -13.79 6.50
C PHE A 187 8.68 -13.38 7.96
N CYS A 188 7.65 -12.89 8.63
CA CYS A 188 7.67 -12.55 10.04
C CYS A 188 6.70 -13.45 10.80
N VAL A 189 7.23 -14.44 11.54
CA VAL A 189 6.43 -15.26 12.46
C VAL A 189 6.26 -14.47 13.75
N ASN A 190 5.13 -13.76 13.85
CA ASN A 190 4.77 -12.97 15.02
C ASN A 190 4.06 -13.83 16.08
N LYS A 191 4.00 -13.35 17.33
CA LYS A 191 3.52 -14.09 18.49
C LYS A 191 4.30 -15.39 18.67
N PHE A 192 5.61 -15.32 18.46
CA PHE A 192 6.49 -16.49 18.49
C PHE A 192 6.55 -17.16 19.87
N ASP A 193 6.15 -16.46 20.92
CA ASP A 193 5.96 -16.96 22.29
C ASP A 193 4.79 -17.94 22.44
N LEU A 194 3.89 -18.01 21.42
CA LEU A 194 2.80 -19.00 21.43
C LEU A 194 3.28 -20.37 20.94
N PRO A 195 2.65 -21.46 21.43
CA PRO A 195 2.97 -22.81 20.95
C PRO A 195 2.82 -22.93 19.43
N GLY A 196 3.79 -23.58 18.79
CA GLY A 196 3.78 -23.84 17.34
C GLY A 196 4.63 -22.89 16.50
N GLY A 197 5.26 -21.86 17.10
CA GLY A 197 6.15 -20.92 16.37
C GLY A 197 7.29 -21.62 15.65
N ASP A 198 8.03 -22.49 16.33
CA ASP A 198 9.11 -23.27 15.72
C ASP A 198 8.64 -24.20 14.62
N ARG A 199 7.46 -24.78 14.76
CA ARG A 199 6.86 -25.62 13.74
C ARG A 199 6.57 -24.82 12.47
N LEU A 200 5.87 -23.70 12.62
CA LEU A 200 5.53 -22.80 11.50
C LEU A 200 6.79 -22.30 10.79
N LYS A 201 7.80 -21.88 11.54
CA LYS A 201 9.09 -21.45 10.99
C LYS A 201 9.76 -22.55 10.16
N ARG A 202 9.77 -23.81 10.65
CA ARG A 202 10.31 -24.95 9.90
C ARG A 202 9.50 -25.23 8.63
N GLU A 203 8.17 -25.16 8.69
CA GLU A 203 7.29 -25.35 7.53
C GLU A 203 7.55 -24.31 6.44
N ILE A 204 7.68 -23.04 6.81
CA ILE A 204 8.02 -21.94 5.86
C ILE A 204 9.40 -22.20 5.22
N ARG A 205 10.41 -22.53 6.03
CA ARG A 205 11.75 -22.82 5.51
C ARG A 205 11.79 -24.02 4.57
N ALA A 206 11.05 -25.07 4.90
CA ALA A 206 10.92 -26.24 4.03
C ALA A 206 10.25 -25.88 2.69
N ALA A 207 9.21 -25.04 2.71
CA ALA A 207 8.56 -24.57 1.49
C ALA A 207 9.50 -23.71 0.63
N LEU A 208 10.28 -22.82 1.25
CA LEU A 208 11.29 -22.02 0.54
C LEU A 208 12.39 -22.87 -0.10
N GLN A 209 12.81 -23.97 0.56
CA GLN A 209 13.80 -24.91 0.01
C GLN A 209 13.30 -25.68 -1.22
N LEU A 210 11.97 -25.87 -1.36
CA LEU A 210 11.37 -26.47 -2.55
C LEU A 210 11.30 -25.47 -3.72
N GLY A 211 11.38 -24.17 -3.44
CA GLY A 211 11.45 -23.13 -4.46
C GLY A 211 12.81 -23.11 -5.16
N ALA A 212 12.82 -22.96 -6.48
CA ALA A 212 14.04 -22.73 -7.23
C ALA A 212 14.42 -21.23 -7.18
N PHE A 213 15.33 -20.87 -6.33
CA PHE A 213 15.89 -19.50 -6.30
C PHE A 213 17.13 -19.48 -7.22
N PRO A 214 17.12 -18.69 -8.33
CA PRO A 214 18.31 -18.50 -9.15
C PRO A 214 19.48 -17.95 -8.34
N GLU A 215 20.70 -18.28 -8.74
CA GLU A 215 21.90 -17.73 -8.10
C GLU A 215 21.88 -16.20 -8.10
N GLY A 216 22.20 -15.58 -6.95
CA GLY A 216 22.16 -14.14 -6.78
C GLY A 216 20.76 -13.55 -6.60
N SER A 217 19.69 -14.35 -6.55
CA SER A 217 18.36 -13.86 -6.19
C SER A 217 18.21 -13.66 -4.69
N TRP A 218 17.26 -12.81 -4.30
CA TRP A 218 16.88 -12.65 -2.90
C TRP A 218 16.15 -13.91 -2.42
N VAL A 219 16.63 -14.52 -1.34
CA VAL A 219 15.93 -15.60 -0.64
C VAL A 219 15.26 -14.99 0.59
N PRO A 220 13.92 -15.03 0.69
CA PRO A 220 13.21 -14.39 1.81
C PRO A 220 13.63 -14.95 3.16
N PRO A 221 14.10 -14.12 4.10
CA PRO A 221 14.39 -14.57 5.47
C PRO A 221 13.11 -14.88 6.23
N VAL A 222 13.21 -15.81 7.20
CA VAL A 222 12.13 -16.15 8.14
C VAL A 222 12.53 -15.67 9.52
N LEU A 223 11.90 -14.59 9.97
CA LEU A 223 12.18 -13.88 11.22
C LEU A 223 11.16 -14.22 12.29
N GLU A 224 11.58 -14.16 13.53
CA GLU A 224 10.75 -14.31 14.72
C GLU A 224 10.41 -12.94 15.30
N ALA A 225 9.19 -12.76 15.76
CA ALA A 225 8.79 -11.56 16.45
C ALA A 225 7.80 -11.82 17.59
N ILE A 226 7.90 -11.03 18.64
CA ILE A 226 6.91 -10.87 19.68
C ILE A 226 6.59 -9.38 19.76
N ALA A 227 5.78 -8.92 18.80
CA ALA A 227 5.53 -7.50 18.61
C ALA A 227 4.98 -6.80 19.86
N SER A 228 4.20 -7.51 20.71
CA SER A 228 3.72 -6.98 21.99
C SER A 228 4.85 -6.58 22.95
N ARG A 229 6.01 -7.24 22.86
CA ARG A 229 7.21 -6.96 23.65
C ARG A 229 8.24 -6.08 22.92
N GLY A 230 8.02 -5.78 21.63
CA GLY A 230 8.97 -5.07 20.79
C GLY A 230 10.08 -5.94 20.21
N GLU A 231 10.04 -7.25 20.46
CA GLU A 231 11.06 -8.19 19.97
C GLU A 231 10.88 -8.47 18.47
N GLY A 232 11.98 -8.48 17.71
CA GLY A 232 12.02 -8.82 16.30
C GLY A 232 11.80 -7.65 15.34
N ALA A 233 11.22 -6.53 15.76
CA ALA A 233 10.92 -5.40 14.88
C ALA A 233 12.17 -4.75 14.26
N ALA A 234 13.23 -4.58 15.04
CA ALA A 234 14.50 -4.04 14.56
C ALA A 234 15.12 -4.93 13.46
N GLN A 235 15.03 -6.25 13.61
CA GLN A 235 15.51 -7.21 12.61
C GLN A 235 14.68 -7.18 11.33
N VAL A 236 13.35 -7.02 11.43
CA VAL A 236 12.49 -6.84 10.25
C VAL A 236 12.90 -5.58 9.47
N LEU A 237 13.14 -4.47 10.17
CA LEU A 237 13.59 -3.23 9.54
C LEU A 237 14.95 -3.40 8.87
N GLU A 238 15.90 -4.06 9.53
CA GLU A 238 17.24 -4.35 9.00
C GLU A 238 17.18 -5.22 7.74
N GLN A 239 16.36 -6.26 7.74
CA GLN A 239 16.16 -7.11 6.56
C GLN A 239 15.46 -6.38 5.42
N ALA A 240 14.54 -5.46 5.71
CA ALA A 240 13.94 -4.62 4.68
C ALA A 240 14.98 -3.65 4.06
N GLU A 241 15.93 -3.14 4.85
CA GLU A 241 17.07 -2.36 4.35
C GLU A 241 17.99 -3.20 3.46
N ALA A 242 18.30 -4.41 3.90
CA ALA A 242 19.13 -5.35 3.14
C ALA A 242 18.46 -5.75 1.81
N HIS A 243 17.16 -6.02 1.83
CA HIS A 243 16.40 -6.31 0.60
C HIS A 243 16.45 -5.15 -0.38
N ARG A 244 16.19 -3.92 0.11
CA ARG A 244 16.27 -2.74 -0.76
C ARG A 244 17.67 -2.52 -1.35
N ALA A 245 18.73 -2.76 -0.56
CA ALA A 245 20.11 -2.68 -1.04
C ALA A 245 20.38 -3.74 -2.13
N HIS A 246 19.86 -4.96 -1.95
CA HIS A 246 19.91 -6.02 -2.97
C HIS A 246 19.20 -5.60 -4.26
N LEU A 247 17.99 -5.05 -4.16
CA LEU A 247 17.24 -4.54 -5.33
C LEU A 247 18.00 -3.43 -6.07
N ALA A 248 18.62 -2.52 -5.34
CA ALA A 248 19.43 -1.45 -5.93
C ALA A 248 20.68 -2.00 -6.63
N GLY A 249 21.40 -2.93 -5.98
CA GLY A 249 22.60 -3.55 -6.53
C GLY A 249 22.36 -4.42 -7.76
N THR A 250 21.15 -4.96 -7.91
CA THR A 250 20.75 -5.80 -9.05
C THR A 250 20.00 -5.05 -10.14
N GLY A 251 19.76 -3.73 -9.99
CA GLY A 251 18.96 -2.92 -10.92
C GLY A 251 17.44 -3.17 -10.86
N ARG A 252 16.99 -4.10 -10.01
CA ARG A 252 15.56 -4.46 -9.86
C ARG A 252 14.71 -3.35 -9.22
N LEU A 253 15.34 -2.42 -8.48
CA LEU A 253 14.63 -1.31 -7.86
C LEU A 253 13.95 -0.42 -8.90
N ASP A 254 14.58 -0.16 -10.04
CA ASP A 254 14.00 0.66 -11.11
C ASP A 254 12.88 -0.08 -11.86
N GLU A 255 13.00 -1.40 -12.03
CA GLU A 255 11.92 -2.23 -12.57
C GLU A 255 10.68 -2.20 -11.66
N LEU A 256 10.89 -2.27 -10.35
CA LEU A 256 9.85 -2.20 -9.33
C LEU A 256 9.15 -0.85 -9.36
N ARG A 257 9.90 0.25 -9.49
CA ARG A 257 9.36 1.60 -9.66
C ARG A 257 8.52 1.74 -10.92
N ARG A 258 8.99 1.21 -12.06
CA ARG A 258 8.22 1.19 -13.31
C ARG A 258 6.94 0.37 -13.17
N ARG A 259 7.00 -0.78 -12.50
CA ARG A 259 5.81 -1.61 -12.20
C ARG A 259 4.80 -0.84 -11.35
N ARG A 260 5.27 -0.10 -10.33
CA ARG A 260 4.43 0.76 -9.48
C ARG A 260 3.70 1.83 -10.29
N VAL A 261 4.39 2.52 -11.21
CA VAL A 261 3.75 3.50 -12.10
C VAL A 261 2.71 2.85 -13.01
N ARG A 262 2.99 1.66 -13.55
CA ARG A 262 2.00 0.92 -14.34
C ARG A 262 0.76 0.56 -13.52
N PHE A 263 0.97 0.08 -12.29
CA PHE A 263 -0.11 -0.23 -11.36
C PHE A 263 -0.97 1.00 -11.08
N GLU A 264 -0.35 2.16 -10.82
CA GLU A 264 -1.06 3.42 -10.60
C GLU A 264 -1.89 3.84 -11.82
N ILE A 265 -1.32 3.77 -13.01
CA ILE A 265 -2.03 4.09 -14.26
C ILE A 265 -3.26 3.18 -14.43
N LEU A 266 -3.10 1.88 -14.23
CA LEU A 266 -4.21 0.93 -14.35
C LEU A 266 -5.29 1.16 -13.29
N ALA A 267 -4.90 1.49 -12.06
CA ALA A 267 -5.81 1.83 -10.98
C ALA A 267 -6.63 3.09 -11.31
N ILE A 268 -5.99 4.13 -11.86
CA ILE A 268 -6.66 5.37 -12.30
C ILE A 268 -7.64 5.08 -13.45
N ILE A 269 -7.23 4.29 -14.45
CA ILE A 269 -8.12 3.90 -15.56
C ILE A 269 -9.36 3.19 -15.01
N GLY A 270 -9.18 2.21 -14.12
CA GLY A 270 -10.29 1.49 -13.51
C GLY A 270 -11.22 2.38 -12.68
N GLU A 271 -10.67 3.39 -11.99
CA GLU A 271 -11.45 4.37 -11.23
C GLU A 271 -12.23 5.31 -12.16
N GLN A 272 -11.61 5.82 -13.22
CA GLN A 272 -12.27 6.68 -14.19
C GLN A 272 -13.42 5.96 -14.92
N LEU A 273 -13.21 4.71 -15.33
CA LEU A 273 -14.26 3.91 -15.97
C LEU A 273 -15.44 3.67 -15.02
N ARG A 274 -15.20 3.36 -13.76
CA ARG A 274 -16.28 3.20 -12.76
C ARG A 274 -17.04 4.50 -12.53
N ARG A 275 -16.32 5.64 -12.43
CA ARG A 275 -16.98 6.95 -12.32
C ARG A 275 -17.83 7.29 -13.55
N ALA A 276 -17.35 6.96 -14.75
CA ALA A 276 -18.10 7.15 -15.98
C ALA A 276 -19.33 6.26 -16.07
N LEU A 277 -19.24 5.02 -15.57
CA LEU A 277 -20.38 4.12 -15.46
C LEU A 277 -21.42 4.67 -14.45
N GLY A 278 -20.98 4.99 -13.22
CA GLY A 278 -21.74 5.70 -12.20
C GLY A 278 -23.19 5.23 -12.05
N THR A 279 -24.13 6.17 -12.14
CA THR A 279 -25.57 5.90 -12.04
C THR A 279 -26.16 5.10 -13.22
N ARG A 280 -25.40 4.89 -14.31
CA ARG A 280 -25.80 4.08 -15.47
C ARG A 280 -25.46 2.60 -15.33
N GLU A 281 -24.91 2.18 -14.17
CA GLU A 281 -24.50 0.80 -13.96
C GLU A 281 -25.66 -0.17 -14.08
N ASP A 282 -26.78 0.12 -13.41
CA ASP A 282 -27.98 -0.71 -13.46
C ASP A 282 -28.57 -0.78 -14.89
N GLU A 283 -28.64 0.36 -15.58
CA GLU A 283 -29.11 0.40 -16.97
C GLU A 283 -28.21 -0.42 -17.90
N ALA A 284 -26.90 -0.36 -17.71
CA ALA A 284 -25.96 -1.15 -18.51
C ALA A 284 -26.08 -2.65 -18.21
N VAL A 285 -26.27 -3.02 -16.95
CA VAL A 285 -26.51 -4.41 -16.55
C VAL A 285 -27.80 -4.94 -17.19
N GLU A 286 -28.91 -4.22 -17.08
CA GLU A 286 -30.20 -4.62 -17.68
C GLU A 286 -30.11 -4.74 -19.21
N ALA A 287 -29.42 -3.82 -19.88
CA ALA A 287 -29.23 -3.89 -21.34
C ALA A 287 -28.39 -5.14 -21.75
N VAL A 288 -27.37 -5.52 -20.97
CA VAL A 288 -26.61 -6.73 -21.21
C VAL A 288 -27.45 -7.98 -20.93
N MET A 289 -28.21 -8.00 -19.82
CA MET A 289 -29.11 -9.12 -19.48
C MET A 289 -30.20 -9.32 -20.53
N ALA A 290 -30.73 -8.25 -21.13
CA ALA A 290 -31.67 -8.28 -22.21
C ALA A 290 -31.07 -8.64 -23.58
N GLY A 291 -29.76 -8.84 -23.68
CA GLY A 291 -29.05 -9.13 -24.93
C GLY A 291 -28.99 -7.96 -25.92
N LEU A 292 -29.27 -6.74 -25.47
CA LEU A 292 -29.22 -5.51 -26.29
C LEU A 292 -27.82 -5.01 -26.55
N THR A 293 -26.86 -5.38 -25.71
CA THR A 293 -25.45 -5.02 -25.81
C THR A 293 -24.58 -6.07 -25.14
N THR A 294 -23.24 -5.91 -25.23
CA THR A 294 -22.29 -6.77 -24.53
C THR A 294 -21.45 -5.96 -23.51
N PRO A 295 -20.90 -6.58 -22.48
CA PRO A 295 -20.01 -5.87 -21.53
C PRO A 295 -18.85 -5.13 -22.24
N ARG A 296 -18.30 -5.71 -23.31
CA ARG A 296 -17.23 -5.06 -24.10
C ARG A 296 -17.72 -3.83 -24.85
N GLU A 297 -18.97 -3.84 -25.36
CA GLU A 297 -19.56 -2.67 -26.03
C GLU A 297 -19.85 -1.54 -25.06
N VAL A 298 -20.34 -1.87 -23.84
CA VAL A 298 -20.51 -0.89 -22.76
C VAL A 298 -19.20 -0.18 -22.48
N VAL A 299 -18.11 -0.92 -22.23
CA VAL A 299 -16.79 -0.35 -21.97
C VAL A 299 -16.30 0.50 -23.14
N ARG A 300 -16.50 0.03 -24.38
CA ARG A 300 -16.09 0.78 -25.58
C ARG A 300 -16.83 2.13 -25.69
N ARG A 301 -18.12 2.17 -25.37
CA ARG A 301 -18.91 3.42 -25.36
C ARG A 301 -18.39 4.38 -24.28
N LEU A 302 -18.16 3.90 -23.06
CA LEU A 302 -17.62 4.70 -21.97
C LEU A 302 -16.27 5.33 -22.34
N LEU A 303 -15.38 4.58 -23.00
CA LEU A 303 -14.09 5.08 -23.46
C LEU A 303 -14.21 6.11 -24.61
N ALA A 304 -15.28 6.03 -25.43
CA ALA A 304 -15.52 6.96 -26.53
C ALA A 304 -16.18 8.28 -26.07
N GLU A 305 -16.95 8.27 -24.99
CA GLU A 305 -17.67 9.44 -24.47
C GLU A 305 -16.76 10.43 -23.70
N GLU A 306 -15.66 9.98 -23.09
CA GLU A 306 -14.75 10.83 -22.30
C GLU A 306 -14.13 12.03 -23.05
N PRO A 307 -13.80 11.99 -24.36
CA PRO A 307 -13.20 13.14 -25.05
C PRO A 307 -14.13 14.31 -25.31
N GLN A 308 -15.47 14.08 -25.35
CA GLN A 308 -16.41 15.12 -25.80
C GLN A 308 -16.85 16.09 -24.68
N GLN A 309 -16.80 15.70 -23.40
CA GLN A 309 -17.16 16.60 -22.30
C GLN A 309 -16.06 17.63 -21.93
N ARG A 310 -14.81 17.37 -22.31
CA ARG A 310 -13.72 18.34 -22.10
C ARG A 310 -13.73 19.52 -23.11
N GLY A 311 -14.44 19.38 -24.22
CA GLY A 311 -14.61 20.44 -25.24
C GLY A 311 -15.68 21.47 -24.91
N ALA A 312 -16.73 21.09 -24.15
CA ALA A 312 -17.87 21.94 -23.87
C ALA A 312 -17.65 22.98 -22.75
N LEU A 313 -16.59 22.84 -21.94
CA LEU A 313 -16.27 23.78 -20.87
C LEU A 313 -15.24 24.87 -21.29
N ARG A 314 -14.80 24.90 -22.56
CA ARG A 314 -13.91 25.95 -23.11
C ARG A 314 -14.58 26.91 -24.09
N GLY A 315 -15.91 26.90 -24.16
CA GLY A 315 -16.67 27.72 -25.13
C GLY A 315 -17.77 28.56 -24.50
N SER A 316 -17.45 29.36 -23.45
CA SER A 316 -18.22 30.56 -23.08
C SER A 316 -17.39 31.37 -22.12
N GLU A 317 -16.50 32.16 -22.68
CA GLU A 317 -16.24 33.58 -22.45
C GLU A 317 -14.89 33.99 -23.11
#